data_cc6c15f417bc1e906323ca776f99721b
#
_entry.id   cc6c15f417bc1e906323ca776f99721b
#
_cell.length_a   1.000
_cell.length_b   1.000
_cell.length_c   1.000
_cell.angle_alpha   90.00
_cell.angle_beta   90.00
_cell.angle_gamma   90.00
#
_symmetry.space_group_name_H-M   'P 1'
#
loop_
_entity.id
_entity.type
_entity.pdbx_description
1 polymer ?
#
loop_
_entity_poly.entity_id
_entity_poly.type
_entity_poly.pdbx_seq_one_letter_code
_entity_poly.pdbx_strand_id
1 'polypeptide(L)'
;IGLELRPQRLWEMRKSFFVMGSLQVMLCGVLLACIVFFALQQQIAASVVIGFALALSSTAFVLQLLSEKQQLNTTFGQQSFSILLFQDIAAIPLIAIIPLLAGTNSTHHGVAYFAAIVATFTGLFLFSRYLMRPFFRFVAKSGAHELITAVGLFIVLGVVALMDVLGISTTLGAFLTGVLLADSEFRHELEASIAPFKGLLLGLFFMTVGMSTQVSLLWESPSLIVGGALLLMLVKLLALTAIARYFEFSWRNSLMLATCLAQGGEFAFVVLNVAMSEHVITQAILEPINLIVTLSMILTPILYWLMSSWVVPLFEKETTPVYDEIPEQHNPMIIAGFGRVGQIVARLVHLQHQTFTAIDSNIDKVDFVRNYGGKLYYGDATQPDILRSAGIEHAKVFVLAIDDIEDSMNVARHIRLNYPDLNLLVRARDRHHVHLLRDLGVEHIWRETYLSSLGVAYFALRNLGIAEQD
;
A
#
# COMPACT_ATOMS: atom_id res chain seq x y z
N ILE A 1 0.89 -13.60 -5.28
CA ILE A 1 2.11 -12.79 -5.09
C ILE A 1 2.94 -12.76 -6.38
N GLY A 2 3.40 -13.90 -6.90
CA GLY A 2 4.21 -13.93 -8.14
C GLY A 2 3.56 -13.21 -9.31
N LEU A 3 2.26 -13.33 -9.51
CA LEU A 3 1.49 -12.67 -10.56
C LEU A 3 1.40 -11.14 -10.41
N GLU A 4 1.56 -10.58 -9.21
CA GLU A 4 1.47 -9.15 -8.93
C GLU A 4 2.72 -8.35 -9.35
N LEU A 5 3.84 -9.04 -9.64
CA LEU A 5 5.12 -8.44 -9.98
C LEU A 5 5.11 -7.85 -11.40
N ARG A 6 4.98 -6.52 -11.51
CA ARG A 6 5.09 -5.78 -12.80
C ARG A 6 6.50 -5.23 -12.97
N PRO A 7 7.30 -5.70 -13.94
CA PRO A 7 8.67 -5.22 -14.14
C PRO A 7 8.78 -3.70 -14.34
N GLN A 8 7.83 -3.11 -15.06
CA GLN A 8 7.79 -1.66 -15.33
C GLN A 8 7.61 -0.85 -14.04
N ARG A 9 6.65 -1.23 -13.18
CA ARG A 9 6.39 -0.56 -11.90
C ARG A 9 7.55 -0.71 -10.92
N LEU A 10 8.23 -1.86 -10.93
CA LEU A 10 9.46 -2.10 -10.17
C LEU A 10 10.58 -1.16 -10.62
N TRP A 11 10.68 -0.92 -11.93
CA TRP A 11 11.72 -0.03 -12.46
C TRP A 11 11.48 1.44 -12.10
N GLU A 12 10.24 1.89 -12.08
CA GLU A 12 9.88 3.24 -11.62
C GLU A 12 10.23 3.45 -10.14
N MET A 13 10.00 2.42 -9.30
CA MET A 13 10.25 2.45 -7.86
C MET A 13 11.64 1.89 -7.48
N ARG A 14 12.57 1.73 -8.42
CA ARG A 14 13.84 0.99 -8.23
C ARG A 14 14.68 1.41 -7.01
N LYS A 15 14.73 2.70 -6.66
CA LYS A 15 15.48 3.17 -5.49
C LYS A 15 14.86 2.66 -4.18
N SER A 16 13.57 2.83 -4.02
CA SER A 16 12.85 2.34 -2.84
C SER A 16 12.85 0.83 -2.78
N PHE A 17 12.61 0.18 -3.91
CA PHE A 17 12.52 -1.26 -4.01
C PHE A 17 13.87 -1.93 -3.69
N PHE A 18 14.93 -1.61 -4.47
CA PHE A 18 16.21 -2.29 -4.28
C PHE A 18 16.99 -1.77 -3.09
N VAL A 19 17.03 -0.46 -2.84
CA VAL A 19 17.90 0.10 -1.79
C VAL A 19 17.22 0.02 -0.43
N MET A 20 15.99 0.53 -0.28
CA MET A 20 15.33 0.48 1.02
C MET A 20 14.91 -0.94 1.39
N GLY A 21 14.40 -1.74 0.42
CA GLY A 21 13.99 -3.11 0.66
C GLY A 21 15.17 -4.00 1.08
N SER A 22 16.30 -3.94 0.34
CA SER A 22 17.48 -4.72 0.71
C SER A 22 18.08 -4.28 2.05
N LEU A 23 18.18 -2.97 2.28
CA LEU A 23 18.69 -2.44 3.54
C LEU A 23 17.82 -2.87 4.72
N GLN A 24 16.49 -2.86 4.55
CA GLN A 24 15.56 -3.29 5.59
C GLN A 24 15.72 -4.79 5.89
N VAL A 25 15.71 -5.66 4.87
CA VAL A 25 15.85 -7.12 5.06
C VAL A 25 17.19 -7.46 5.70
N MET A 26 18.28 -6.83 5.24
CA MET A 26 19.63 -7.08 5.78
C MET A 26 19.76 -6.56 7.21
N LEU A 27 19.37 -5.30 7.47
CA LEU A 27 19.51 -4.72 8.81
C LEU A 27 18.62 -5.45 9.83
N CYS A 28 17.33 -5.60 9.55
CA CYS A 28 16.43 -6.31 10.45
C CYS A 28 16.81 -7.79 10.60
N GLY A 29 17.17 -8.45 9.48
CA GLY A 29 17.59 -9.86 9.51
C GLY A 29 18.82 -10.10 10.37
N VAL A 30 19.86 -9.26 10.22
CA VAL A 30 21.08 -9.37 11.03
C VAL A 30 20.82 -9.05 12.50
N LEU A 31 20.07 -7.96 12.80
CA LEU A 31 19.76 -7.61 14.20
C LEU A 31 18.96 -8.71 14.89
N LEU A 32 17.93 -9.25 14.22
CA LEU A 32 17.13 -10.34 14.77
C LEU A 32 17.92 -11.65 14.87
N ALA A 33 18.80 -11.96 13.90
CA ALA A 33 19.68 -13.11 13.97
C ALA A 33 20.66 -13.01 15.15
N CYS A 34 21.23 -11.84 15.41
CA CYS A 34 22.08 -11.61 16.59
C CYS A 34 21.28 -11.83 17.89
N ILE A 35 20.06 -11.31 17.97
CA ILE A 35 19.21 -11.51 19.16
C ILE A 35 18.93 -12.99 19.38
N VAL A 36 18.55 -13.74 18.32
CA VAL A 36 18.30 -15.17 18.42
C VAL A 36 19.56 -15.93 18.83
N PHE A 37 20.71 -15.57 18.25
CA PHE A 37 21.99 -16.20 18.59
C PHE A 37 22.37 -16.03 20.07
N PHE A 38 22.30 -14.79 20.57
CA PHE A 38 22.72 -14.49 21.96
C PHE A 38 21.66 -14.86 23.00
N ALA A 39 20.36 -14.64 22.70
CA ALA A 39 19.27 -14.86 23.66
C ALA A 39 18.83 -16.32 23.73
N LEU A 40 18.75 -17.01 22.57
CA LEU A 40 18.30 -18.41 22.49
C LEU A 40 19.48 -19.40 22.35
N GLN A 41 20.72 -18.91 22.29
CA GLN A 41 21.96 -19.70 22.15
C GLN A 41 21.89 -20.75 21.03
N GLN A 42 21.26 -20.39 19.93
CA GLN A 42 21.11 -21.27 18.77
C GLN A 42 22.36 -21.28 17.90
N GLN A 43 22.49 -22.32 17.08
CA GLN A 43 23.54 -22.39 16.07
C GLN A 43 23.41 -21.20 15.09
N ILE A 44 24.52 -20.78 14.50
CA ILE A 44 24.58 -19.64 13.57
C ILE A 44 23.59 -19.83 12.41
N ALA A 45 23.53 -21.05 11.82
CA ALA A 45 22.62 -21.34 10.72
C ALA A 45 21.15 -21.14 11.12
N ALA A 46 20.72 -21.68 12.26
CA ALA A 46 19.38 -21.51 12.80
C ALA A 46 19.09 -20.03 13.09
N SER A 47 20.02 -19.32 13.72
CA SER A 47 19.87 -17.90 14.07
C SER A 47 19.71 -17.02 12.84
N VAL A 48 20.48 -17.26 11.78
CA VAL A 48 20.38 -16.53 10.51
C VAL A 48 19.01 -16.79 9.87
N VAL A 49 18.60 -18.05 9.73
CA VAL A 49 17.32 -18.39 9.11
C VAL A 49 16.15 -17.77 9.87
N ILE A 50 16.14 -17.88 11.21
CA ILE A 50 15.09 -17.30 12.05
C ILE A 50 15.09 -15.77 11.94
N GLY A 51 16.25 -15.13 12.06
CA GLY A 51 16.35 -13.68 11.99
C GLY A 51 15.86 -13.09 10.67
N PHE A 52 16.26 -13.71 9.55
CA PHE A 52 15.80 -13.26 8.23
C PHE A 52 14.33 -13.61 7.97
N ALA A 53 13.83 -14.73 8.47
CA ALA A 53 12.41 -15.07 8.42
C ALA A 53 11.55 -14.02 9.15
N LEU A 54 11.97 -13.63 10.36
CA LEU A 54 11.30 -12.59 11.16
C LEU A 54 11.44 -11.18 10.60
N ALA A 55 12.45 -10.91 9.76
CA ALA A 55 12.62 -9.63 9.08
C ALA A 55 11.53 -9.37 8.03
N LEU A 56 10.93 -10.42 7.47
CA LEU A 56 9.82 -10.31 6.52
C LEU A 56 8.55 -9.84 7.22
N SER A 57 7.74 -9.04 6.52
CA SER A 57 6.47 -8.50 7.03
C SER A 57 5.30 -9.02 6.19
N SER A 58 4.08 -8.98 6.72
CA SER A 58 2.90 -9.45 6.00
C SER A 58 2.44 -8.46 4.95
N THR A 59 2.55 -8.85 3.68
CA THR A 59 2.11 -8.06 2.54
C THR A 59 0.59 -7.92 2.53
N ALA A 60 -0.14 -9.02 2.69
CA ALA A 60 -1.60 -9.02 2.65
C ALA A 60 -2.21 -8.14 3.74
N PHE A 61 -1.71 -8.26 4.97
CA PHE A 61 -2.21 -7.52 6.12
C PHE A 61 -1.96 -6.01 5.99
N VAL A 62 -0.73 -5.62 5.62
CA VAL A 62 -0.37 -4.18 5.48
C VAL A 62 -1.15 -3.51 4.36
N LEU A 63 -1.29 -4.17 3.20
CA LEU A 63 -2.05 -3.60 2.09
C LEU A 63 -3.53 -3.44 2.45
N GLN A 64 -4.12 -4.40 3.16
CA GLN A 64 -5.49 -4.29 3.65
C GLN A 64 -5.62 -3.11 4.63
N LEU A 65 -4.75 -3.01 5.63
CA LEU A 65 -4.75 -1.93 6.62
C LEU A 65 -4.64 -0.55 5.96
N LEU A 66 -3.70 -0.38 5.02
CA LEU A 66 -3.50 0.86 4.29
C LEU A 66 -4.67 1.20 3.35
N SER A 67 -5.31 0.19 2.77
CA SER A 67 -6.51 0.34 1.93
C SER A 67 -7.71 0.82 2.75
N GLU A 68 -7.99 0.18 3.88
CA GLU A 68 -9.06 0.57 4.80
C GLU A 68 -8.89 2.00 5.33
N LYS A 69 -7.65 2.42 5.57
CA LYS A 69 -7.31 3.78 6.01
C LYS A 69 -7.15 4.77 4.86
N GLN A 70 -7.35 4.36 3.61
CA GLN A 70 -7.17 5.18 2.39
C GLN A 70 -5.76 5.78 2.25
N GLN A 71 -4.73 5.09 2.76
CA GLN A 71 -3.34 5.58 2.84
C GLN A 71 -2.38 4.90 1.86
N LEU A 72 -2.86 4.05 0.97
CA LEU A 72 -2.04 3.40 -0.07
C LEU A 72 -1.30 4.39 -0.97
N ASN A 73 -1.89 5.54 -1.24
CA ASN A 73 -1.32 6.57 -2.12
C ASN A 73 -0.46 7.60 -1.39
N THR A 74 -0.32 7.50 -0.06
CA THR A 74 0.58 8.36 0.71
C THR A 74 2.04 7.97 0.48
N THR A 75 2.97 8.88 0.80
CA THR A 75 4.41 8.62 0.66
C THR A 75 4.82 7.35 1.41
N PHE A 76 4.44 7.20 2.68
CA PHE A 76 4.79 6.00 3.45
C PHE A 76 4.04 4.75 2.97
N GLY A 77 2.81 4.87 2.46
CA GLY A 77 2.05 3.76 1.90
C GLY A 77 2.72 3.17 0.66
N GLN A 78 3.13 4.01 -0.28
CA GLN A 78 3.86 3.59 -1.48
C GLN A 78 5.23 2.98 -1.15
N GLN A 79 5.93 3.53 -0.16
CA GLN A 79 7.22 2.98 0.27
C GLN A 79 7.05 1.65 1.01
N SER A 80 6.04 1.52 1.87
CA SER A 80 5.69 0.24 2.51
C SER A 80 5.42 -0.84 1.47
N PHE A 81 4.62 -0.52 0.45
CA PHE A 81 4.35 -1.43 -0.66
C PHE A 81 5.63 -1.85 -1.39
N SER A 82 6.52 -0.88 -1.65
CA SER A 82 7.79 -1.14 -2.32
C SER A 82 8.70 -2.09 -1.54
N ILE A 83 8.81 -1.90 -0.22
CA ILE A 83 9.60 -2.76 0.68
C ILE A 83 8.98 -4.16 0.76
N LEU A 84 7.65 -4.26 0.93
CA LEU A 84 6.95 -5.55 0.98
C LEU A 84 7.17 -6.37 -0.29
N LEU A 85 7.08 -5.72 -1.44
CA LEU A 85 7.32 -6.36 -2.72
C LEU A 85 8.77 -6.88 -2.85
N PHE A 86 9.75 -6.15 -2.30
CA PHE A 86 11.13 -6.63 -2.22
C PHE A 86 11.24 -7.85 -1.27
N GLN A 87 10.59 -7.81 -0.11
CA GLN A 87 10.58 -8.91 0.85
C GLN A 87 10.00 -10.19 0.25
N ASP A 88 8.93 -10.08 -0.53
CA ASP A 88 8.32 -11.22 -1.23
C ASP A 88 9.32 -11.90 -2.20
N ILE A 89 10.13 -11.10 -2.91
CA ILE A 89 11.20 -11.64 -3.76
C ILE A 89 12.35 -12.18 -2.92
N ALA A 90 12.73 -11.52 -1.85
CA ALA A 90 13.84 -11.92 -0.98
C ALA A 90 13.56 -13.23 -0.21
N ALA A 91 12.29 -13.58 0.00
CA ALA A 91 11.90 -14.85 0.61
C ALA A 91 12.39 -16.07 -0.23
N ILE A 92 12.48 -15.93 -1.55
CA ILE A 92 12.88 -17.02 -2.45
C ILE A 92 14.34 -17.46 -2.21
N PRO A 93 15.35 -16.57 -2.35
CA PRO A 93 16.73 -16.95 -2.07
C PRO A 93 16.92 -17.39 -0.61
N LEU A 94 16.13 -16.83 0.32
CA LEU A 94 16.18 -17.26 1.72
C LEU A 94 15.75 -18.72 1.85
N ILE A 95 14.66 -19.14 1.24
CA ILE A 95 14.21 -20.55 1.23
C ILE A 95 15.23 -21.44 0.52
N ALA A 96 15.78 -20.99 -0.61
CA ALA A 96 16.73 -21.76 -1.40
C ALA A 96 18.08 -22.01 -0.69
N ILE A 97 18.47 -21.14 0.24
CA ILE A 97 19.72 -21.26 1.00
C ILE A 97 19.59 -22.24 2.19
N ILE A 98 18.39 -22.50 2.71
CA ILE A 98 18.18 -23.33 3.90
C ILE A 98 18.82 -24.72 3.78
N PRO A 99 18.63 -25.50 2.69
CA PRO A 99 19.27 -26.81 2.56
C PRO A 99 20.80 -26.74 2.56
N LEU A 100 21.37 -25.62 2.06
CA LEU A 100 22.85 -25.45 2.08
C LEU A 100 23.37 -25.17 3.50
N LEU A 101 22.55 -24.49 4.34
CA LEU A 101 22.89 -24.21 5.74
C LEU A 101 22.69 -25.42 6.66
N ALA A 102 21.86 -26.36 6.26
CA ALA A 102 21.59 -27.59 7.02
C ALA A 102 22.83 -28.46 7.24
N GLY A 103 23.88 -28.30 6.41
CA GLY A 103 25.14 -28.99 6.57
C GLY A 103 25.02 -30.52 6.54
N THR A 104 23.87 -31.03 6.07
CA THR A 104 23.63 -32.46 6.02
C THR A 104 24.59 -33.05 5.01
N ASN A 105 25.46 -33.97 5.50
CA ASN A 105 26.27 -34.85 4.70
C ASN A 105 25.44 -35.87 3.88
N SER A 106 24.24 -35.44 3.46
CA SER A 106 23.46 -36.19 2.51
C SER A 106 24.20 -36.14 1.17
N THR A 107 24.71 -37.26 0.77
CA THR A 107 25.45 -37.54 -0.46
C THR A 107 24.72 -37.08 -1.77
N HIS A 108 23.59 -36.42 -1.64
CA HIS A 108 22.77 -35.93 -2.73
C HIS A 108 22.86 -34.42 -3.01
N HIS A 109 23.58 -33.62 -2.17
CA HIS A 109 23.70 -32.17 -2.39
C HIS A 109 25.01 -31.74 -3.07
N GLY A 110 25.61 -32.64 -3.85
CA GLY A 110 26.77 -32.34 -4.68
C GLY A 110 26.43 -31.44 -5.88
N VAL A 111 27.45 -31.18 -6.70
CA VAL A 111 27.35 -30.41 -7.97
C VAL A 111 26.16 -30.86 -8.82
N ALA A 112 25.77 -32.13 -8.77
CA ALA A 112 24.61 -32.68 -9.47
C ALA A 112 23.27 -32.10 -8.99
N TYR A 113 23.06 -31.87 -7.69
CA TYR A 113 21.86 -31.27 -7.15
C TYR A 113 21.76 -29.78 -7.55
N PHE A 114 22.87 -29.05 -7.43
CA PHE A 114 22.91 -27.66 -7.88
C PHE A 114 22.69 -27.55 -9.39
N ALA A 115 23.28 -28.46 -10.18
CA ALA A 115 23.04 -28.55 -11.62
C ALA A 115 21.57 -28.87 -11.92
N ALA A 116 20.93 -29.76 -11.15
CA ALA A 116 19.49 -30.07 -11.29
C ALA A 116 18.62 -28.85 -10.99
N ILE A 117 18.90 -28.08 -9.94
CA ILE A 117 18.22 -26.82 -9.64
C ILE A 117 18.35 -25.85 -10.83
N VAL A 118 19.59 -25.58 -11.27
CA VAL A 118 19.83 -24.65 -12.38
C VAL A 118 19.16 -25.14 -13.67
N ALA A 119 19.23 -26.46 -13.95
CA ALA A 119 18.58 -27.06 -15.13
C ALA A 119 17.05 -26.92 -15.04
N THR A 120 16.46 -27.17 -13.87
CA THR A 120 15.01 -27.01 -13.64
C THR A 120 14.56 -25.57 -13.81
N PHE A 121 15.27 -24.60 -13.23
CA PHE A 121 14.97 -23.17 -13.40
C PHE A 121 15.10 -22.74 -14.87
N THR A 122 16.18 -23.17 -15.53
CA THR A 122 16.39 -22.88 -16.96
C THR A 122 15.32 -23.55 -17.81
N GLY A 123 14.97 -24.80 -17.52
CA GLY A 123 13.91 -25.54 -18.22
C GLY A 123 12.54 -24.86 -18.05
N LEU A 124 12.19 -24.43 -16.84
CA LEU A 124 10.94 -23.69 -16.58
C LEU A 124 10.92 -22.34 -17.28
N PHE A 125 12.03 -21.61 -17.29
CA PHE A 125 12.14 -20.34 -18.02
C PHE A 125 11.96 -20.54 -19.53
N LEU A 126 12.62 -21.54 -20.10
CA LEU A 126 12.46 -21.89 -21.52
C LEU A 126 11.05 -22.37 -21.83
N PHE A 127 10.46 -23.21 -20.98
CA PHE A 127 9.07 -23.65 -21.08
C PHE A 127 8.11 -22.45 -21.07
N SER A 128 8.28 -21.53 -20.12
CA SER A 128 7.47 -20.30 -20.07
C SER A 128 7.57 -19.49 -21.36
N ARG A 129 8.79 -19.27 -21.85
CA ARG A 129 9.05 -18.41 -23.00
C ARG A 129 8.57 -19.02 -24.33
N TYR A 130 8.75 -20.33 -24.53
CA TYR A 130 8.54 -20.98 -25.84
C TYR A 130 7.25 -21.80 -25.90
N LEU A 131 6.82 -22.45 -24.82
CA LEU A 131 5.63 -23.32 -24.83
C LEU A 131 4.39 -22.68 -24.21
N MET A 132 4.53 -21.89 -23.16
CA MET A 132 3.35 -21.32 -22.49
C MET A 132 2.55 -20.38 -23.40
N ARG A 133 3.22 -19.48 -24.12
CA ARG A 133 2.54 -18.52 -25.01
C ARG A 133 1.68 -19.19 -26.09
N PRO A 134 2.22 -20.11 -26.91
CA PRO A 134 1.41 -20.79 -27.92
C PRO A 134 0.33 -21.68 -27.29
N PHE A 135 0.59 -22.29 -26.15
CA PHE A 135 -0.37 -23.13 -25.46
C PHE A 135 -1.57 -22.34 -24.93
N PHE A 136 -1.34 -21.22 -24.24
CA PHE A 136 -2.42 -20.34 -23.80
C PHE A 136 -3.19 -19.73 -24.98
N ARG A 137 -2.52 -19.35 -26.07
CA ARG A 137 -3.20 -18.86 -27.28
C ARG A 137 -4.08 -19.94 -27.92
N PHE A 138 -3.66 -21.19 -27.89
CA PHE A 138 -4.47 -22.30 -28.39
C PHE A 138 -5.71 -22.48 -27.51
N VAL A 139 -5.56 -22.47 -26.19
CA VAL A 139 -6.67 -22.57 -25.24
C VAL A 139 -7.63 -21.38 -25.35
N ALA A 140 -7.11 -20.16 -25.46
CA ALA A 140 -7.91 -18.94 -25.61
C ALA A 140 -8.80 -18.94 -26.87
N LYS A 141 -8.37 -19.61 -27.94
CA LYS A 141 -9.20 -19.77 -29.16
C LYS A 141 -10.48 -20.59 -28.93
N SER A 142 -10.56 -21.37 -27.85
CA SER A 142 -11.77 -22.11 -27.50
C SER A 142 -12.92 -21.22 -26.99
N GLY A 143 -12.61 -19.97 -26.60
CA GLY A 143 -13.58 -18.99 -26.08
C GLY A 143 -14.06 -19.28 -24.64
N ALA A 144 -13.60 -20.34 -24.00
CA ALA A 144 -13.99 -20.70 -22.64
C ALA A 144 -12.97 -20.14 -21.62
N HIS A 145 -13.40 -19.17 -20.82
CA HIS A 145 -12.56 -18.50 -19.79
C HIS A 145 -12.12 -19.49 -18.70
N GLU A 146 -12.96 -20.48 -18.38
CA GLU A 146 -12.69 -21.50 -17.38
C GLU A 146 -11.48 -22.39 -17.74
N LEU A 147 -11.26 -22.60 -19.05
CA LEU A 147 -10.12 -23.39 -19.51
C LEU A 147 -8.78 -22.71 -19.28
N ILE A 148 -8.73 -21.38 -19.37
CA ILE A 148 -7.50 -20.61 -19.10
C ILE A 148 -7.12 -20.75 -17.64
N THR A 149 -8.09 -20.65 -16.75
CA THR A 149 -7.89 -20.82 -15.29
C THR A 149 -7.47 -22.26 -14.95
N ALA A 150 -8.14 -23.25 -15.54
CA ALA A 150 -7.82 -24.67 -15.33
C ALA A 150 -6.39 -24.98 -15.81
N VAL A 151 -6.00 -24.45 -16.95
CA VAL A 151 -4.63 -24.60 -17.49
C VAL A 151 -3.60 -23.91 -16.61
N GLY A 152 -3.87 -22.68 -16.14
CA GLY A 152 -2.97 -22.00 -15.19
C GLY A 152 -2.77 -22.79 -13.92
N LEU A 153 -3.84 -23.33 -13.34
CA LEU A 153 -3.80 -24.18 -12.15
C LEU A 153 -3.04 -25.48 -12.42
N PHE A 154 -3.31 -26.13 -13.58
CA PHE A 154 -2.63 -27.36 -13.99
C PHE A 154 -1.12 -27.14 -14.14
N ILE A 155 -0.68 -26.02 -14.70
CA ILE A 155 0.75 -25.68 -14.81
C ILE A 155 1.36 -25.50 -13.42
N VAL A 156 0.69 -24.78 -12.50
CA VAL A 156 1.19 -24.61 -11.13
C VAL A 156 1.31 -25.95 -10.43
N LEU A 157 0.28 -26.79 -10.46
CA LEU A 157 0.30 -28.12 -9.83
C LEU A 157 1.33 -29.05 -10.47
N GLY A 158 1.48 -28.99 -11.80
CA GLY A 158 2.49 -29.76 -12.52
C GLY A 158 3.91 -29.38 -12.14
N VAL A 159 4.20 -28.08 -11.99
CA VAL A 159 5.51 -27.61 -11.54
C VAL A 159 5.76 -27.98 -10.07
N VAL A 160 4.75 -27.84 -9.21
CA VAL A 160 4.83 -28.25 -7.80
C VAL A 160 5.16 -29.74 -7.70
N ALA A 161 4.45 -30.60 -8.45
CA ALA A 161 4.70 -32.04 -8.49
C ALA A 161 6.10 -32.37 -9.05
N LEU A 162 6.56 -31.66 -10.09
CA LEU A 162 7.91 -31.81 -10.62
C LEU A 162 8.98 -31.46 -9.59
N MET A 163 8.77 -30.35 -8.84
CA MET A 163 9.69 -29.93 -7.78
C MET A 163 9.76 -30.98 -6.64
N ASP A 164 8.62 -31.52 -6.26
CA ASP A 164 8.52 -32.58 -5.24
C ASP A 164 9.32 -33.82 -5.63
N VAL A 165 9.15 -34.30 -6.87
CA VAL A 165 9.91 -35.45 -7.41
C VAL A 165 11.42 -35.20 -7.45
N LEU A 166 11.83 -33.94 -7.69
CA LEU A 166 13.23 -33.53 -7.73
C LEU A 166 13.82 -33.28 -6.34
N GLY A 167 13.01 -33.38 -5.27
CA GLY A 167 13.42 -33.04 -3.91
C GLY A 167 13.69 -31.54 -3.70
N ILE A 168 13.09 -30.67 -4.53
CA ILE A 168 13.22 -29.22 -4.45
C ILE A 168 11.98 -28.68 -3.76
N SER A 169 12.09 -27.55 -3.06
CA SER A 169 10.96 -26.91 -2.38
C SER A 169 9.77 -26.68 -3.32
N THR A 170 8.64 -27.30 -3.01
CA THR A 170 7.37 -27.16 -3.73
C THR A 170 6.84 -25.73 -3.71
N THR A 171 7.05 -25.02 -2.59
CA THR A 171 6.69 -23.60 -2.41
C THR A 171 7.47 -22.72 -3.40
N LEU A 172 8.76 -22.98 -3.56
CA LEU A 172 9.61 -22.28 -4.52
C LEU A 172 9.10 -22.51 -5.96
N GLY A 173 8.70 -23.74 -6.29
CA GLY A 173 8.10 -24.08 -7.58
C GLY A 173 6.82 -23.32 -7.87
N ALA A 174 5.89 -23.31 -6.91
CA ALA A 174 4.62 -22.58 -7.04
C ALA A 174 4.85 -21.08 -7.25
N PHE A 175 5.76 -20.47 -6.47
CA PHE A 175 6.09 -19.07 -6.60
C PHE A 175 6.71 -18.74 -7.97
N LEU A 176 7.71 -19.51 -8.39
CA LEU A 176 8.37 -19.32 -9.68
C LEU A 176 7.38 -19.40 -10.84
N THR A 177 6.47 -20.37 -10.79
CA THR A 177 5.41 -20.49 -11.79
C THR A 177 4.54 -19.25 -11.81
N GLY A 178 4.20 -18.69 -10.67
CA GLY A 178 3.46 -17.44 -10.57
C GLY A 178 4.18 -16.26 -11.23
N VAL A 179 5.50 -16.13 -11.03
CA VAL A 179 6.32 -15.10 -11.68
C VAL A 179 6.38 -15.30 -13.20
N LEU A 180 6.53 -16.54 -13.66
CA LEU A 180 6.55 -16.86 -15.08
C LEU A 180 5.20 -16.59 -15.77
N LEU A 181 4.08 -16.86 -15.08
CA LEU A 181 2.74 -16.53 -15.54
C LEU A 181 2.48 -15.01 -15.54
N ALA A 182 3.13 -14.25 -14.66
CA ALA A 182 3.03 -12.79 -14.60
C ALA A 182 3.52 -12.08 -15.89
N ASP A 183 4.44 -12.69 -16.61
CA ASP A 183 4.95 -12.20 -17.90
C ASP A 183 4.08 -12.62 -19.10
N SER A 184 2.97 -13.33 -18.88
CA SER A 184 2.09 -13.80 -19.94
C SER A 184 1.05 -12.76 -20.34
N GLU A 185 0.61 -12.80 -21.61
CA GLU A 185 -0.48 -11.97 -22.13
C GLU A 185 -1.81 -12.23 -21.40
N PHE A 186 -1.97 -13.40 -20.78
CA PHE A 186 -3.17 -13.87 -20.08
C PHE A 186 -3.16 -13.58 -18.57
N ARG A 187 -2.16 -12.82 -18.08
CA ARG A 187 -2.02 -12.48 -16.68
C ARG A 187 -3.30 -11.92 -16.05
N HIS A 188 -3.91 -10.92 -16.69
CA HIS A 188 -5.10 -10.25 -16.15
C HIS A 188 -6.29 -11.19 -16.00
N GLU A 189 -6.43 -12.13 -16.93
CA GLU A 189 -7.48 -13.12 -16.91
C GLU A 189 -7.26 -14.16 -15.80
N LEU A 190 -6.01 -14.63 -15.66
CA LEU A 190 -5.61 -15.50 -14.56
C LEU A 190 -5.76 -14.78 -13.19
N GLU A 191 -5.35 -13.54 -13.10
CA GLU A 191 -5.46 -12.72 -11.88
C GLU A 191 -6.94 -12.53 -11.48
N ALA A 192 -7.80 -12.19 -12.43
CA ALA A 192 -9.25 -12.05 -12.20
C ALA A 192 -9.91 -13.37 -11.77
N SER A 193 -9.49 -14.49 -12.36
CA SER A 193 -10.03 -15.82 -12.04
C SER A 193 -9.56 -16.34 -10.68
N ILE A 194 -8.34 -16.02 -10.25
CA ILE A 194 -7.77 -16.45 -8.97
C ILE A 194 -8.18 -15.50 -7.83
N ALA A 195 -8.46 -14.22 -8.11
CA ALA A 195 -8.78 -13.21 -7.10
C ALA A 195 -9.87 -13.62 -6.10
N PRO A 196 -11.01 -14.25 -6.48
CA PRO A 196 -12.02 -14.68 -5.53
C PRO A 196 -11.52 -15.75 -4.56
N PHE A 197 -10.60 -16.61 -5.01
CA PHE A 197 -10.05 -17.71 -4.20
C PHE A 197 -8.90 -17.25 -3.31
N LYS A 198 -8.22 -16.16 -3.66
CA LYS A 198 -7.07 -15.64 -2.91
C LYS A 198 -7.43 -15.40 -1.43
N GLY A 199 -8.54 -14.69 -1.17
CA GLY A 199 -9.00 -14.43 0.19
C GLY A 199 -9.38 -15.68 0.95
N LEU A 200 -10.07 -16.62 0.30
CA LEU A 200 -10.46 -17.90 0.89
C LEU A 200 -9.23 -18.75 1.25
N LEU A 201 -8.28 -18.89 0.32
CA LEU A 201 -7.07 -19.68 0.52
C LEU A 201 -6.16 -19.06 1.59
N LEU A 202 -6.07 -17.74 1.63
CA LEU A 202 -5.34 -17.00 2.67
C LEU A 202 -6.00 -17.22 4.04
N GLY A 203 -7.34 -17.16 4.11
CA GLY A 203 -8.09 -17.48 5.33
C GLY A 203 -7.86 -18.91 5.81
N LEU A 204 -7.90 -19.90 4.90
CA LEU A 204 -7.59 -21.29 5.22
C LEU A 204 -6.15 -21.46 5.71
N PHE A 205 -5.18 -20.77 5.09
CA PHE A 205 -3.81 -20.78 5.53
C PHE A 205 -3.67 -20.26 6.98
N PHE A 206 -4.27 -19.11 7.30
CA PHE A 206 -4.22 -18.57 8.66
C PHE A 206 -4.97 -19.46 9.67
N MET A 207 -6.08 -20.08 9.28
CA MET A 207 -6.75 -21.07 10.13
C MET A 207 -5.84 -22.28 10.42
N THR A 208 -5.18 -22.82 9.39
CA THR A 208 -4.26 -23.96 9.56
C THR A 208 -3.10 -23.59 10.47
N VAL A 209 -2.50 -22.42 10.28
CA VAL A 209 -1.43 -21.91 11.16
C VAL A 209 -1.96 -21.74 12.59
N GLY A 210 -3.16 -21.15 12.76
CA GLY A 210 -3.78 -20.99 14.07
C GLY A 210 -4.04 -22.32 14.78
N MET A 211 -4.55 -23.32 14.05
CA MET A 211 -4.81 -24.65 14.60
C MET A 211 -3.51 -25.43 14.93
N SER A 212 -2.44 -25.22 14.19
CA SER A 212 -1.13 -25.85 14.47
C SER A 212 -0.35 -25.13 15.57
N THR A 213 -0.78 -23.93 15.99
CA THR A 213 -0.10 -23.14 17.01
C THR A 213 -0.51 -23.60 18.42
N GLN A 214 0.44 -23.93 19.26
CA GLN A 214 0.20 -24.32 20.66
C GLN A 214 -0.06 -23.07 21.51
N VAL A 215 -1.34 -22.70 21.62
CA VAL A 215 -1.78 -21.54 22.41
C VAL A 215 -1.47 -21.68 23.90
N SER A 216 -1.30 -22.94 24.41
CA SER A 216 -0.88 -23.21 25.79
C SER A 216 0.44 -22.53 26.15
N LEU A 217 1.38 -22.39 25.20
CA LEU A 217 2.64 -21.70 25.40
C LEU A 217 2.46 -20.24 25.85
N LEU A 218 1.36 -19.59 25.49
CA LEU A 218 1.06 -18.23 25.93
C LEU A 218 0.87 -18.15 27.46
N TRP A 219 0.35 -19.22 28.07
CA TRP A 219 0.12 -19.32 29.50
C TRP A 219 1.32 -19.93 30.24
N GLU A 220 2.03 -20.85 29.61
CA GLU A 220 3.21 -21.51 30.19
C GLU A 220 4.44 -20.60 30.22
N SER A 221 4.61 -19.77 29.17
CA SER A 221 5.76 -18.89 29.01
C SER A 221 5.39 -17.50 28.48
N PRO A 222 4.52 -16.73 29.17
CA PRO A 222 3.99 -15.46 28.69
C PRO A 222 5.09 -14.42 28.43
N SER A 223 6.13 -14.39 29.26
CA SER A 223 7.27 -13.47 29.10
C SER A 223 8.04 -13.72 27.82
N LEU A 224 8.22 -14.98 27.41
CA LEU A 224 8.90 -15.35 26.18
C LEU A 224 8.06 -14.94 24.96
N ILE A 225 6.77 -15.25 24.96
CA ILE A 225 5.88 -15.04 23.80
C ILE A 225 5.54 -13.55 23.64
N VAL A 226 5.00 -12.94 24.69
CA VAL A 226 4.63 -11.50 24.65
C VAL A 226 5.89 -10.63 24.54
N GLY A 227 6.91 -10.92 25.35
CA GLY A 227 8.19 -10.22 25.32
C GLY A 227 8.88 -10.37 23.95
N GLY A 228 8.87 -11.58 23.38
CA GLY A 228 9.41 -11.83 22.04
C GLY A 228 8.67 -11.07 20.93
N ALA A 229 7.32 -11.04 20.97
CA ALA A 229 6.53 -10.28 20.00
C ALA A 229 6.78 -8.76 20.11
N LEU A 230 6.81 -8.23 21.32
CA LEU A 230 7.12 -6.82 21.55
C LEU A 230 8.55 -6.47 21.14
N LEU A 231 9.52 -7.34 21.45
CA LEU A 231 10.92 -7.17 21.06
C LEU A 231 11.07 -7.19 19.53
N LEU A 232 10.43 -8.15 18.83
CA LEU A 232 10.39 -8.20 17.37
C LEU A 232 9.87 -6.90 16.79
N MET A 233 8.70 -6.45 17.26
CA MET A 233 8.08 -5.22 16.79
C MET A 233 8.95 -4.00 17.09
N LEU A 234 9.54 -3.91 18.26
CA LEU A 234 10.42 -2.80 18.66
C LEU A 234 11.67 -2.72 17.79
N VAL A 235 12.36 -3.84 17.60
CA VAL A 235 13.59 -3.91 16.79
C VAL A 235 13.28 -3.47 15.34
N LYS A 236 12.22 -4.01 14.74
CA LYS A 236 11.81 -3.62 13.38
C LYS A 236 11.35 -2.16 13.32
N LEU A 237 10.59 -1.69 14.30
CA LEU A 237 10.16 -0.30 14.38
C LEU A 237 11.37 0.66 14.40
N LEU A 238 12.35 0.40 15.27
CA LEU A 238 13.55 1.24 15.38
C LEU A 238 14.40 1.18 14.11
N ALA A 239 14.65 0.00 13.58
CA ALA A 239 15.44 -0.19 12.37
C ALA A 239 14.80 0.50 11.15
N LEU A 240 13.50 0.30 10.94
CA LEU A 240 12.76 0.93 9.83
C LEU A 240 12.64 2.44 9.99
N THR A 241 12.43 2.94 11.22
CA THR A 241 12.45 4.38 11.47
C THR A 241 13.82 4.97 11.16
N ALA A 242 14.91 4.32 11.56
CA ALA A 242 16.27 4.75 11.24
C ALA A 242 16.53 4.77 9.73
N ILE A 243 16.11 3.71 9.02
CA ILE A 243 16.21 3.65 7.55
C ILE A 243 15.43 4.79 6.92
N ALA A 244 14.15 4.98 7.28
CA ALA A 244 13.33 6.02 6.70
C ALA A 244 13.88 7.44 6.98
N ARG A 245 14.44 7.66 8.19
CA ARG A 245 15.11 8.91 8.53
C ARG A 245 16.39 9.14 7.74
N TYR A 246 17.17 8.09 7.47
CA TYR A 246 18.35 8.16 6.61
C TYR A 246 17.99 8.60 5.18
N PHE A 247 16.80 8.23 4.70
CA PHE A 247 16.25 8.70 3.41
C PHE A 247 15.46 10.02 3.52
N GLU A 248 15.67 10.78 4.58
CA GLU A 248 15.14 12.14 4.80
C GLU A 248 13.61 12.21 4.90
N PHE A 249 12.92 11.10 5.21
CA PHE A 249 11.48 11.12 5.43
C PHE A 249 11.14 11.92 6.69
N SER A 250 9.98 12.59 6.67
CA SER A 250 9.45 13.25 7.87
C SER A 250 9.27 12.24 9.01
N TRP A 251 9.28 12.69 10.26
CA TRP A 251 9.06 11.83 11.42
C TRP A 251 7.74 11.06 11.31
N ARG A 252 6.67 11.73 10.87
CA ARG A 252 5.38 11.10 10.61
C ARG A 252 5.50 9.92 9.64
N ASN A 253 6.03 10.17 8.46
CA ASN A 253 6.15 9.13 7.42
C ASN A 253 7.09 8.00 7.87
N SER A 254 8.15 8.30 8.61
CA SER A 254 9.10 7.31 9.12
C SER A 254 8.46 6.40 10.16
N LEU A 255 7.74 6.97 11.14
CA LEU A 255 7.05 6.21 12.18
C LEU A 255 5.89 5.40 11.60
N MET A 256 5.10 5.96 10.69
CA MET A 256 3.98 5.24 10.08
C MET A 256 4.45 4.08 9.20
N LEU A 257 5.50 4.28 8.37
CA LEU A 257 6.13 3.21 7.61
C LEU A 257 6.66 2.09 8.52
N ALA A 258 7.40 2.47 9.55
CA ALA A 258 7.96 1.51 10.50
C ALA A 258 6.87 0.72 11.24
N THR A 259 5.80 1.39 11.64
CA THR A 259 4.65 0.77 12.30
C THR A 259 3.95 -0.26 11.41
N CYS A 260 3.72 0.09 10.14
CA CYS A 260 3.10 -0.83 9.20
C CYS A 260 3.91 -2.11 8.98
N LEU A 261 5.25 -2.02 9.04
CA LEU A 261 6.16 -3.14 8.76
C LEU A 261 6.79 -3.78 10.00
N ALA A 262 6.36 -3.39 11.21
CA ALA A 262 6.95 -3.86 12.47
C ALA A 262 6.67 -5.34 12.78
N GLN A 263 5.60 -5.93 12.26
CA GLN A 263 5.22 -7.33 12.52
C GLN A 263 6.06 -8.33 11.70
N GLY A 264 6.00 -9.61 12.11
CA GLY A 264 6.41 -10.72 11.26
C GLY A 264 5.38 -10.98 10.15
N GLY A 265 5.76 -11.67 9.09
CA GLY A 265 4.90 -11.97 7.95
C GLY A 265 4.58 -13.46 7.81
N GLU A 266 3.64 -13.76 6.89
CA GLU A 266 3.24 -15.11 6.52
C GLU A 266 4.40 -15.97 5.99
N PHE A 267 5.38 -15.34 5.35
CA PHE A 267 6.56 -16.04 4.87
C PHE A 267 7.45 -16.59 5.99
N ALA A 268 7.39 -16.02 7.20
CA ALA A 268 8.11 -16.57 8.35
C ALA A 268 7.67 -18.01 8.62
N PHE A 269 6.37 -18.31 8.57
CA PHE A 269 5.85 -19.66 8.74
C PHE A 269 6.40 -20.63 7.70
N VAL A 270 6.44 -20.19 6.43
CA VAL A 270 6.94 -21.01 5.32
C VAL A 270 8.43 -21.28 5.48
N VAL A 271 9.23 -20.25 5.70
CA VAL A 271 10.69 -20.33 5.87
C VAL A 271 11.05 -21.22 7.05
N LEU A 272 10.37 -21.05 8.18
CA LEU A 272 10.62 -21.81 9.39
C LEU A 272 10.19 -23.29 9.26
N ASN A 273 9.09 -23.58 8.56
CA ASN A 273 8.70 -24.95 8.28
C ASN A 273 9.70 -25.67 7.37
N VAL A 274 10.24 -24.98 6.34
CA VAL A 274 11.31 -25.52 5.51
C VAL A 274 12.58 -25.74 6.35
N ALA A 275 12.93 -24.80 7.24
CA ALA A 275 14.08 -24.96 8.13
C ALA A 275 13.91 -26.14 9.11
N MET A 276 12.69 -26.43 9.54
CA MET A 276 12.39 -27.59 10.37
C MET A 276 12.49 -28.89 9.54
N SER A 277 11.96 -28.94 8.34
CA SER A 277 12.06 -30.13 7.47
C SER A 277 13.52 -30.48 7.09
N GLU A 278 14.37 -29.47 6.96
CA GLU A 278 15.81 -29.60 6.72
C GLU A 278 16.62 -29.76 8.01
N HIS A 279 16.00 -29.95 9.16
CA HIS A 279 16.62 -30.12 10.48
C HIS A 279 17.55 -28.98 10.93
N VAL A 280 17.41 -27.77 10.36
CA VAL A 280 18.13 -26.56 10.79
C VAL A 280 17.60 -26.06 12.14
N ILE A 281 16.30 -26.21 12.38
CA ILE A 281 15.63 -25.87 13.64
C ILE A 281 14.81 -27.04 14.15
N THR A 282 14.51 -27.04 15.46
CA THR A 282 13.68 -28.05 16.09
C THR A 282 12.25 -27.55 16.29
N GLN A 283 11.30 -28.45 16.51
CA GLN A 283 9.90 -28.11 16.78
C GLN A 283 9.78 -27.22 18.05
N ALA A 284 10.59 -27.48 19.06
CA ALA A 284 10.63 -26.69 20.30
C ALA A 284 10.98 -25.20 20.06
N ILE A 285 11.63 -24.87 18.95
CA ILE A 285 11.97 -23.50 18.54
C ILE A 285 10.89 -22.94 17.61
N LEU A 286 10.40 -23.78 16.71
CA LEU A 286 9.40 -23.40 15.71
C LEU A 286 8.10 -22.87 16.36
N GLU A 287 7.57 -23.61 17.33
CA GLU A 287 6.27 -23.31 17.94
C GLU A 287 6.23 -21.95 18.66
N PRO A 288 7.19 -21.60 19.55
CA PRO A 288 7.22 -20.28 20.17
C PRO A 288 7.37 -19.15 19.15
N ILE A 289 8.20 -19.33 18.12
CA ILE A 289 8.43 -18.30 17.12
C ILE A 289 7.19 -18.08 16.25
N ASN A 290 6.48 -19.13 15.87
CA ASN A 290 5.21 -19.04 15.15
C ASN A 290 4.17 -18.26 15.97
N LEU A 291 4.10 -18.50 17.28
CA LEU A 291 3.20 -17.77 18.17
C LEU A 291 3.61 -16.30 18.32
N ILE A 292 4.92 -15.99 18.40
CA ILE A 292 5.47 -14.63 18.39
C ILE A 292 5.06 -13.88 17.12
N VAL A 293 5.23 -14.50 15.95
CA VAL A 293 4.83 -13.91 14.66
C VAL A 293 3.33 -13.64 14.63
N THR A 294 2.51 -14.65 14.99
CA THR A 294 1.05 -14.51 15.05
C THR A 294 0.63 -13.37 15.97
N LEU A 295 1.18 -13.31 17.18
CA LEU A 295 0.88 -12.26 18.15
C LEU A 295 1.31 -10.88 17.63
N SER A 296 2.46 -10.77 16.96
CA SER A 296 2.91 -9.51 16.37
C SER A 296 1.97 -8.99 15.29
N MET A 297 1.36 -9.88 14.49
CA MET A 297 0.35 -9.52 13.50
C MET A 297 -0.94 -9.01 14.17
N ILE A 298 -1.40 -9.68 15.23
CA ILE A 298 -2.59 -9.28 16.00
C ILE A 298 -2.37 -7.91 16.68
N LEU A 299 -1.17 -7.64 17.18
CA LEU A 299 -0.85 -6.39 17.85
C LEU A 299 -0.66 -5.20 16.90
N THR A 300 -0.46 -5.44 15.60
CA THR A 300 -0.16 -4.38 14.63
C THR A 300 -1.26 -3.32 14.49
N PRO A 301 -2.57 -3.63 14.41
CA PRO A 301 -3.61 -2.60 14.39
C PRO A 301 -3.61 -1.72 15.63
N ILE A 302 -3.33 -2.32 16.79
CA ILE A 302 -3.24 -1.62 18.08
C ILE A 302 -2.03 -0.67 18.05
N LEU A 303 -0.88 -1.17 17.61
CA LEU A 303 0.32 -0.36 17.47
C LEU A 303 0.11 0.79 16.47
N TYR A 304 -0.55 0.50 15.34
CA TYR A 304 -0.88 1.51 14.34
C TYR A 304 -1.77 2.62 14.92
N TRP A 305 -2.83 2.24 15.64
CA TRP A 305 -3.71 3.19 16.32
C TRP A 305 -2.95 4.01 17.36
N LEU A 306 -2.13 3.37 18.20
CA LEU A 306 -1.33 4.04 19.22
C LEU A 306 -0.37 5.06 18.59
N MET A 307 0.35 4.64 17.54
CA MET A 307 1.32 5.50 16.84
C MET A 307 0.64 6.67 16.14
N SER A 308 -0.44 6.43 15.41
CA SER A 308 -1.15 7.48 14.67
C SER A 308 -1.85 8.50 15.59
N SER A 309 -2.40 8.05 16.74
CA SER A 309 -3.20 8.90 17.61
C SER A 309 -2.39 9.62 18.69
N TRP A 310 -1.29 9.01 19.14
CA TRP A 310 -0.57 9.50 20.33
C TRP A 310 0.88 9.89 20.03
N VAL A 311 1.61 9.08 19.26
CA VAL A 311 3.05 9.28 19.09
C VAL A 311 3.34 10.23 17.92
N VAL A 312 2.70 10.04 16.77
CA VAL A 312 2.92 10.89 15.59
C VAL A 312 2.62 12.37 15.89
N PRO A 313 1.52 12.73 16.57
CA PRO A 313 1.25 14.13 16.91
C PRO A 313 2.33 14.81 17.76
N LEU A 314 3.08 14.03 18.59
CA LEU A 314 4.19 14.60 19.38
C LEU A 314 5.38 15.06 18.52
N PHE A 315 5.52 14.49 17.33
CA PHE A 315 6.59 14.84 16.36
C PHE A 315 6.08 15.74 15.23
N GLU A 316 4.78 15.87 15.06
CA GLU A 316 4.21 17.00 14.37
C GLU A 316 4.42 18.17 15.31
N LYS A 317 5.50 18.96 15.10
CA LYS A 317 5.46 20.31 15.62
C LYS A 317 4.08 20.82 15.22
N GLU A 318 3.30 21.32 16.18
CA GLU A 318 2.38 22.39 15.89
C GLU A 318 3.24 23.54 15.31
N THR A 319 3.60 23.46 14.06
CA THR A 319 3.59 24.64 13.26
C THR A 319 2.12 24.98 13.27
N THR A 320 1.70 25.84 14.20
CA THR A 320 0.58 26.75 13.91
C THR A 320 0.83 27.12 12.48
N PRO A 321 -0.02 26.65 11.55
CA PRO A 321 0.22 26.92 10.15
C PRO A 321 0.37 28.43 10.09
N VAL A 322 1.60 28.90 9.83
CA VAL A 322 1.77 30.31 9.55
C VAL A 322 1.11 30.44 8.22
N TYR A 323 -0.15 30.85 8.27
CA TYR A 323 -0.91 31.14 7.07
C TYR A 323 -0.13 32.21 6.30
N ASP A 324 -0.16 32.08 4.99
CA ASP A 324 0.49 33.07 4.16
C ASP A 324 -0.04 34.46 4.45
N GLU A 325 0.83 35.44 4.57
CA GLU A 325 0.43 36.84 4.48
C GLU A 325 -0.07 37.07 3.04
N ILE A 326 -1.38 37.14 2.90
CA ILE A 326 -2.00 37.47 1.61
C ILE A 326 -1.75 38.97 1.41
N PRO A 327 -0.99 39.37 0.38
CA PRO A 327 -0.80 40.80 0.13
C PRO A 327 -2.14 41.50 0.01
N GLU A 328 -2.28 42.72 0.53
CA GLU A 328 -3.47 43.56 0.38
C GLU A 328 -3.73 43.86 -1.10
N GLN A 329 -4.10 42.84 -1.85
CA GLN A 329 -4.59 43.00 -3.23
C GLN A 329 -6.10 42.79 -3.18
N HIS A 330 -6.84 43.85 -3.44
CA HIS A 330 -8.30 43.81 -3.53
C HIS A 330 -8.74 43.11 -4.83
N ASN A 331 -8.53 41.81 -4.90
CA ASN A 331 -8.97 41.02 -6.05
C ASN A 331 -10.51 40.90 -6.06
N PRO A 332 -11.15 41.04 -7.22
CA PRO A 332 -12.61 41.01 -7.32
C PRO A 332 -13.17 39.59 -7.09
N MET A 333 -12.35 38.57 -7.08
CA MET A 333 -12.74 37.17 -6.91
C MET A 333 -11.88 36.47 -5.89
N ILE A 334 -12.54 35.65 -5.03
CA ILE A 334 -11.87 34.71 -4.12
C ILE A 334 -12.28 33.29 -4.49
N ILE A 335 -11.34 32.35 -4.49
CA ILE A 335 -11.57 30.92 -4.73
C ILE A 335 -11.10 30.18 -3.48
N ALA A 336 -12.02 29.60 -2.72
CA ALA A 336 -11.74 28.74 -1.57
C ALA A 336 -11.84 27.26 -1.97
N GLY A 337 -10.73 26.53 -1.87
CA GLY A 337 -10.58 25.16 -2.35
C GLY A 337 -9.99 25.09 -3.78
N PHE A 338 -8.71 24.78 -3.89
CA PHE A 338 -7.99 24.72 -5.17
C PHE A 338 -7.85 23.28 -5.68
N GLY A 339 -8.95 22.52 -5.56
CA GLY A 339 -9.11 21.18 -6.11
C GLY A 339 -9.46 21.20 -7.62
N ARG A 340 -10.06 20.12 -8.12
CA ARG A 340 -10.42 19.93 -9.55
C ARG A 340 -11.28 21.08 -10.10
N VAL A 341 -12.27 21.53 -9.34
CA VAL A 341 -13.16 22.61 -9.75
C VAL A 341 -12.47 23.97 -9.66
N GLY A 342 -11.85 24.28 -8.51
CA GLY A 342 -11.15 25.55 -8.29
C GLY A 342 -10.07 25.84 -9.33
N GLN A 343 -9.29 24.82 -9.72
CA GLN A 343 -8.26 24.93 -10.76
C GLN A 343 -8.84 25.27 -12.14
N ILE A 344 -9.97 24.66 -12.51
CA ILE A 344 -10.64 24.93 -13.80
C ILE A 344 -11.16 26.38 -13.82
N VAL A 345 -11.85 26.79 -12.73
CA VAL A 345 -12.36 28.17 -12.59
C VAL A 345 -11.21 29.17 -12.67
N ALA A 346 -10.15 28.95 -11.87
CA ALA A 346 -8.98 29.82 -11.85
C ALA A 346 -8.33 29.96 -13.24
N ARG A 347 -8.19 28.85 -13.98
CA ARG A 347 -7.62 28.86 -15.34
C ARG A 347 -8.44 29.70 -16.30
N LEU A 348 -9.76 29.53 -16.29
CA LEU A 348 -10.66 30.27 -17.20
C LEU A 348 -10.69 31.77 -16.86
N VAL A 349 -10.70 32.11 -15.56
CA VAL A 349 -10.66 33.50 -15.09
C VAL A 349 -9.33 34.16 -15.48
N HIS A 350 -8.21 33.45 -15.31
CA HIS A 350 -6.89 33.93 -15.71
C HIS A 350 -6.77 34.17 -17.22
N LEU A 351 -7.34 33.29 -18.03
CA LEU A 351 -7.37 33.45 -19.49
C LEU A 351 -8.14 34.73 -19.94
N GLN A 352 -9.06 35.20 -19.12
CA GLN A 352 -9.78 36.45 -19.33
C GLN A 352 -9.10 37.67 -18.68
N HIS A 353 -7.79 37.50 -18.29
CA HIS A 353 -6.99 38.55 -17.66
C HIS A 353 -7.62 39.13 -16.36
N GLN A 354 -8.50 38.38 -15.70
CA GLN A 354 -9.05 38.77 -14.42
C GLN A 354 -8.17 38.26 -13.27
N THR A 355 -8.11 39.05 -12.20
CA THR A 355 -7.35 38.71 -11.00
C THR A 355 -8.23 38.03 -9.97
N PHE A 356 -7.65 37.11 -9.22
CA PHE A 356 -8.32 36.39 -8.13
C PHE A 356 -7.34 36.06 -6.99
N THR A 357 -7.87 35.85 -5.80
CA THR A 357 -7.15 35.28 -4.65
C THR A 357 -7.59 33.82 -4.50
N ALA A 358 -6.65 32.87 -4.51
CA ALA A 358 -6.95 31.46 -4.28
C ALA A 358 -6.40 31.01 -2.93
N ILE A 359 -7.17 30.22 -2.18
CA ILE A 359 -6.83 29.71 -0.85
C ILE A 359 -7.08 28.20 -0.81
N ASP A 360 -6.12 27.43 -0.27
CA ASP A 360 -6.30 26.00 0.02
C ASP A 360 -5.63 25.66 1.35
N SER A 361 -6.25 24.78 2.12
CA SER A 361 -5.73 24.30 3.39
C SER A 361 -4.73 23.13 3.23
N ASN A 362 -4.45 22.69 2.01
CA ASN A 362 -3.50 21.64 1.71
C ASN A 362 -2.16 22.22 1.24
N ILE A 363 -1.16 22.17 2.12
CA ILE A 363 0.16 22.74 1.87
C ILE A 363 0.86 22.11 0.65
N ASP A 364 0.69 20.80 0.43
CA ASP A 364 1.32 20.11 -0.71
C ASP A 364 0.79 20.64 -2.04
N LYS A 365 -0.50 20.98 -2.12
CA LYS A 365 -1.09 21.62 -3.30
C LYS A 365 -0.58 23.03 -3.49
N VAL A 366 -0.43 23.77 -2.40
CA VAL A 366 0.07 25.15 -2.43
C VAL A 366 1.50 25.16 -2.95
N ASP A 367 2.37 24.33 -2.41
CA ASP A 367 3.75 24.19 -2.82
C ASP A 367 3.87 23.71 -4.28
N PHE A 368 3.03 22.76 -4.69
CA PHE A 368 2.97 22.32 -6.08
C PHE A 368 2.65 23.48 -7.03
N VAL A 369 1.61 24.24 -6.76
CA VAL A 369 1.17 25.35 -7.62
C VAL A 369 2.22 26.48 -7.66
N ARG A 370 2.86 26.78 -6.52
CA ARG A 370 3.94 27.77 -6.41
C ARG A 370 5.15 27.41 -7.24
N ASN A 371 5.56 26.13 -7.23
CA ASN A 371 6.69 25.64 -8.01
C ASN A 371 6.48 25.81 -9.53
N TYR A 372 5.23 25.95 -9.97
CA TYR A 372 4.85 26.24 -11.35
C TYR A 372 4.49 27.71 -11.59
N GLY A 373 4.84 28.61 -10.64
CA GLY A 373 4.65 30.05 -10.80
C GLY A 373 3.22 30.54 -10.54
N GLY A 374 2.33 29.70 -10.00
CA GLY A 374 0.98 30.08 -9.62
C GLY A 374 0.90 30.82 -8.28
N LYS A 375 -0.11 31.70 -8.11
CA LYS A 375 -0.38 32.42 -6.85
C LYS A 375 -1.49 31.69 -6.11
N LEU A 376 -1.13 30.78 -5.23
CA LEU A 376 -2.02 30.07 -4.31
C LEU A 376 -1.52 30.32 -2.89
N TYR A 377 -2.42 30.70 -1.99
CA TYR A 377 -2.07 30.99 -0.61
C TYR A 377 -2.50 29.82 0.28
N TYR A 378 -1.63 29.49 1.24
CA TYR A 378 -1.95 28.51 2.27
C TYR A 378 -2.85 29.16 3.31
N GLY A 379 -4.04 28.61 3.49
CA GLY A 379 -5.02 29.12 4.46
C GLY A 379 -6.24 28.24 4.57
N ASP A 380 -6.83 28.23 5.76
CA ASP A 380 -8.09 27.54 6.03
C ASP A 380 -9.25 28.53 5.91
N ALA A 381 -10.05 28.40 4.86
CA ALA A 381 -11.16 29.28 4.59
C ALA A 381 -12.33 29.18 5.61
N THR A 382 -12.32 28.18 6.50
CA THR A 382 -13.27 28.10 7.61
C THR A 382 -12.99 29.16 8.68
N GLN A 383 -11.78 29.75 8.68
CA GLN A 383 -11.37 30.79 9.61
C GLN A 383 -11.70 32.18 9.07
N PRO A 384 -12.50 32.98 9.80
CA PRO A 384 -12.91 34.33 9.36
C PRO A 384 -11.75 35.27 9.06
N ASP A 385 -10.66 35.19 9.82
CA ASP A 385 -9.49 36.05 9.66
C ASP A 385 -8.77 35.81 8.33
N ILE A 386 -8.72 34.55 7.86
CA ILE A 386 -8.17 34.19 6.55
C ILE A 386 -9.02 34.78 5.43
N LEU A 387 -10.35 34.74 5.56
CA LEU A 387 -11.26 35.35 4.59
C LEU A 387 -11.10 36.88 4.54
N ARG A 388 -10.91 37.54 5.68
CA ARG A 388 -10.64 39.00 5.73
C ARG A 388 -9.28 39.30 5.08
N SER A 389 -8.24 38.57 5.41
CA SER A 389 -6.91 38.73 4.79
C SER A 389 -6.97 38.49 3.27
N ALA A 390 -7.84 37.60 2.79
CA ALA A 390 -8.08 37.40 1.37
C ALA A 390 -8.82 38.50 0.67
N GLY A 391 -9.31 39.50 1.43
CA GLY A 391 -10.03 40.67 0.90
C GLY A 391 -11.50 40.46 0.63
N ILE A 392 -12.18 39.61 1.43
CA ILE A 392 -13.61 39.27 1.22
C ILE A 392 -14.51 40.52 1.21
N GLU A 393 -14.15 41.58 1.94
CA GLU A 393 -14.89 42.83 2.01
C GLU A 393 -14.91 43.59 0.66
N HIS A 394 -13.95 43.32 -0.21
CA HIS A 394 -13.81 43.97 -1.52
C HIS A 394 -14.12 43.00 -2.68
N ALA A 395 -14.36 41.73 -2.37
CA ALA A 395 -14.67 40.72 -3.39
C ALA A 395 -16.09 40.92 -3.93
N LYS A 396 -16.24 40.75 -5.23
CA LYS A 396 -17.55 40.73 -5.91
C LYS A 396 -18.10 39.32 -6.03
N VAL A 397 -17.20 38.33 -6.10
CA VAL A 397 -17.55 36.93 -6.31
C VAL A 397 -16.72 36.06 -5.38
N PHE A 398 -17.37 35.12 -4.73
CA PHE A 398 -16.73 34.09 -3.93
C PHE A 398 -17.07 32.70 -4.47
N VAL A 399 -16.05 31.94 -4.87
CA VAL A 399 -16.21 30.56 -5.34
C VAL A 399 -15.81 29.61 -4.21
N LEU A 400 -16.78 28.86 -3.71
CA LEU A 400 -16.59 27.86 -2.67
C LEU A 400 -16.54 26.48 -3.30
N ALA A 401 -15.33 25.90 -3.35
CA ALA A 401 -15.03 24.62 -4.01
C ALA A 401 -14.35 23.61 -3.06
N ILE A 402 -14.60 23.72 -1.76
CA ILE A 402 -14.09 22.82 -0.71
C ILE A 402 -14.75 21.45 -0.84
N ASP A 403 -13.96 20.37 -0.65
CA ASP A 403 -14.43 19.00 -0.78
C ASP A 403 -15.27 18.52 0.41
N ASP A 404 -14.90 18.94 1.62
CA ASP A 404 -15.62 18.58 2.84
C ASP A 404 -16.96 19.32 2.93
N ILE A 405 -18.03 18.59 3.25
CA ILE A 405 -19.39 19.17 3.31
C ILE A 405 -19.54 20.07 4.53
N GLU A 406 -18.99 19.66 5.68
CA GLU A 406 -19.12 20.42 6.94
C GLU A 406 -18.36 21.73 6.84
N ASP A 407 -17.13 21.70 6.34
CA ASP A 407 -16.31 22.91 6.11
C ASP A 407 -16.99 23.84 5.09
N SER A 408 -17.48 23.29 3.98
CA SER A 408 -18.21 24.06 2.96
C SER A 408 -19.44 24.73 3.56
N MET A 409 -20.22 24.04 4.39
CA MET A 409 -21.41 24.59 5.06
C MET A 409 -21.04 25.67 6.07
N ASN A 410 -19.93 25.50 6.81
CA ASN A 410 -19.45 26.49 7.78
C ASN A 410 -19.04 27.78 7.07
N VAL A 411 -18.29 27.69 5.97
CA VAL A 411 -17.91 28.87 5.17
C VAL A 411 -19.13 29.53 4.53
N ALA A 412 -20.03 28.75 3.92
CA ALA A 412 -21.24 29.29 3.30
C ALA A 412 -22.12 30.04 4.31
N ARG A 413 -22.31 29.48 5.52
CA ARG A 413 -23.05 30.09 6.61
C ARG A 413 -22.40 31.41 7.05
N HIS A 414 -21.09 31.41 7.25
CA HIS A 414 -20.34 32.60 7.63
C HIS A 414 -20.48 33.69 6.59
N ILE A 415 -20.39 33.40 5.30
CA ILE A 415 -20.52 34.38 4.22
C ILE A 415 -21.93 34.90 4.16
N ARG A 416 -22.96 34.07 4.22
CA ARG A 416 -24.37 34.54 4.17
C ARG A 416 -24.77 35.42 5.36
N LEU A 417 -24.19 35.18 6.54
CA LEU A 417 -24.46 35.98 7.73
C LEU A 417 -23.74 37.33 7.74
N ASN A 418 -22.49 37.38 7.27
CA ASN A 418 -21.65 38.57 7.41
C ASN A 418 -21.52 39.37 6.10
N TYR A 419 -21.71 38.72 4.94
CA TYR A 419 -21.55 39.34 3.61
C TYR A 419 -22.74 38.94 2.71
N PRO A 420 -23.96 39.36 3.03
CA PRO A 420 -25.19 38.92 2.33
C PRO A 420 -25.20 39.28 0.84
N ASP A 421 -24.60 40.41 0.48
CA ASP A 421 -24.56 40.93 -0.90
C ASP A 421 -23.47 40.28 -1.77
N LEU A 422 -22.60 39.48 -1.18
CA LEU A 422 -21.53 38.82 -1.90
C LEU A 422 -22.10 37.71 -2.80
N ASN A 423 -21.72 37.73 -4.08
CA ASN A 423 -22.15 36.70 -5.02
C ASN A 423 -21.41 35.39 -4.73
N LEU A 424 -22.11 34.50 -4.03
CA LEU A 424 -21.57 33.23 -3.56
C LEU A 424 -21.91 32.10 -4.53
N LEU A 425 -20.88 31.51 -5.18
CA LEU A 425 -20.96 30.40 -6.10
C LEU A 425 -20.44 29.15 -5.39
N VAL A 426 -21.27 28.12 -5.20
CA VAL A 426 -20.90 26.94 -4.39
C VAL A 426 -20.93 25.67 -5.22
N ARG A 427 -19.85 24.91 -5.10
CA ARG A 427 -19.80 23.54 -5.55
C ARG A 427 -20.42 22.62 -4.50
N ALA A 428 -21.50 21.95 -4.84
CA ALA A 428 -22.08 20.90 -4.01
C ALA A 428 -21.53 19.51 -4.41
N ARG A 429 -21.16 18.71 -3.43
CA ARG A 429 -20.63 17.37 -3.62
C ARG A 429 -21.70 16.39 -4.13
N ASP A 430 -22.90 16.45 -3.53
CA ASP A 430 -24.01 15.56 -3.81
C ASP A 430 -25.37 16.29 -3.72
N ARG A 431 -26.45 15.53 -3.87
CA ARG A 431 -27.81 16.05 -3.81
C ARG A 431 -28.19 16.57 -2.41
N HIS A 432 -27.73 15.90 -1.36
CA HIS A 432 -28.01 16.32 0.03
C HIS A 432 -27.37 17.66 0.33
N HIS A 433 -26.11 17.84 -0.07
CA HIS A 433 -25.40 19.11 0.08
C HIS A 433 -26.09 20.26 -0.65
N VAL A 434 -26.69 20.02 -1.85
CA VAL A 434 -27.49 21.04 -2.55
C VAL A 434 -28.67 21.49 -1.70
N HIS A 435 -29.37 20.58 -1.02
CA HIS A 435 -30.51 20.96 -0.16
C HIS A 435 -30.05 21.80 1.03
N LEU A 436 -28.99 21.41 1.71
CA LEU A 436 -28.44 22.17 2.84
C LEU A 436 -28.02 23.59 2.45
N LEU A 437 -27.39 23.75 1.29
CA LEU A 437 -26.98 25.05 0.77
C LEU A 437 -28.19 25.93 0.38
N ARG A 438 -29.25 25.34 -0.18
CA ARG A 438 -30.49 26.05 -0.47
C ARG A 438 -31.18 26.53 0.79
N ASP A 439 -31.19 25.76 1.85
CA ASP A 439 -31.77 26.15 3.15
C ASP A 439 -31.01 27.34 3.78
N LEU A 440 -29.70 27.51 3.42
CA LEU A 440 -28.91 28.70 3.77
C LEU A 440 -29.12 29.90 2.83
N GLY A 441 -30.03 29.82 1.84
CA GLY A 441 -30.27 30.90 0.88
C GLY A 441 -29.18 31.08 -0.17
N VAL A 442 -28.42 30.01 -0.49
CA VAL A 442 -27.45 30.04 -1.59
C VAL A 442 -28.19 29.82 -2.91
N GLU A 443 -28.11 30.77 -3.83
CA GLU A 443 -28.81 30.71 -5.12
C GLU A 443 -28.01 29.94 -6.18
N HIS A 444 -26.71 30.14 -6.21
CA HIS A 444 -25.83 29.60 -7.24
C HIS A 444 -25.09 28.38 -6.76
N ILE A 445 -25.66 27.21 -7.06
CA ILE A 445 -25.12 25.89 -6.61
C ILE A 445 -24.91 25.00 -7.83
N TRP A 446 -23.69 24.47 -7.97
CA TRP A 446 -23.34 23.49 -9.00
C TRP A 446 -23.01 22.14 -8.37
N ARG A 447 -23.81 21.12 -8.65
CA ARG A 447 -23.51 19.76 -8.22
C ARG A 447 -22.37 19.18 -9.06
N GLU A 448 -21.34 18.72 -8.35
CA GLU A 448 -20.19 18.05 -8.98
C GLU A 448 -20.67 16.85 -9.83
N THR A 449 -20.06 16.64 -10.98
CA THR A 449 -20.34 15.56 -11.95
C THR A 449 -21.73 15.63 -12.64
N TYR A 450 -22.70 16.42 -12.18
CA TYR A 450 -24.05 16.38 -12.74
C TYR A 450 -24.11 16.74 -14.22
N LEU A 451 -23.50 17.87 -14.61
CA LEU A 451 -23.48 18.30 -16.01
C LEU A 451 -22.67 17.34 -16.91
N SER A 452 -21.55 16.84 -16.42
CA SER A 452 -20.75 15.83 -17.12
C SER A 452 -21.51 14.51 -17.26
N SER A 453 -22.27 14.10 -16.23
CA SER A 453 -23.12 12.91 -16.30
C SER A 453 -24.28 13.07 -17.30
N LEU A 454 -24.88 14.27 -17.40
CA LEU A 454 -25.87 14.54 -18.45
C LEU A 454 -25.27 14.43 -19.84
N GLY A 455 -24.05 14.93 -20.03
CA GLY A 455 -23.33 14.75 -21.30
C GLY A 455 -23.11 13.28 -21.66
N VAL A 456 -22.68 12.47 -20.69
CA VAL A 456 -22.52 11.03 -20.90
C VAL A 456 -23.88 10.36 -21.21
N ALA A 457 -24.93 10.71 -20.47
CA ALA A 457 -26.28 10.18 -20.67
C ALA A 457 -26.80 10.54 -22.07
N TYR A 458 -26.62 11.78 -22.53
CA TYR A 458 -26.98 12.22 -23.87
C TYR A 458 -26.35 11.36 -24.97
N PHE A 459 -25.01 11.14 -24.90
CA PHE A 459 -24.34 10.31 -25.88
C PHE A 459 -24.75 8.84 -25.79
N ALA A 460 -25.02 8.33 -24.58
CA ALA A 460 -25.51 6.97 -24.40
C ALA A 460 -26.88 6.77 -25.06
N LEU A 461 -27.85 7.69 -24.81
CA LEU A 461 -29.18 7.64 -25.39
C LEU A 461 -29.12 7.74 -26.92
N ARG A 462 -28.29 8.63 -27.46
CA ARG A 462 -28.07 8.76 -28.91
C ARG A 462 -27.52 7.48 -29.53
N ASN A 463 -26.58 6.80 -28.87
CA ASN A 463 -26.04 5.52 -29.34
C ASN A 463 -27.06 4.37 -29.23
N LEU A 464 -28.07 4.48 -28.37
CA LEU A 464 -29.22 3.56 -28.29
C LEU A 464 -30.29 3.87 -29.35
N GLY A 465 -30.10 4.88 -30.23
CA GLY A 465 -31.01 5.24 -31.29
C GLY A 465 -32.20 6.11 -30.86
N ILE A 466 -32.15 6.70 -29.69
CA ILE A 466 -33.17 7.65 -29.20
C ILE A 466 -32.92 9.00 -29.85
N ALA A 467 -33.94 9.60 -30.47
CA ALA A 467 -33.85 10.87 -31.16
C ALA A 467 -33.73 12.06 -30.15
N GLU A 468 -33.09 13.17 -30.58
CA GLU A 468 -32.91 14.38 -29.76
C GLU A 468 -34.22 15.08 -29.35
N GLN A 469 -35.34 14.67 -29.92
CA GLN A 469 -36.66 15.32 -29.66
C GLN A 469 -37.54 14.55 -28.64
N ASP A 470 -37.07 13.38 -28.21
CA ASP A 470 -37.71 12.56 -27.17
C ASP A 470 -37.00 12.71 -25.80
#